data_7484b273b384bb42217e463cd4a59f80
#
_entry.id   7484b273b384bb42217e463cd4a59f80
#
_cell.length_a   1.000
_cell.length_b   1.000
_cell.length_c   1.000
_cell.angle_alpha   90.00
_cell.angle_beta   90.00
_cell.angle_gamma   90.00
#
_symmetry.space_group_name_H-M   'P 1'
#
loop_
_entity.id
_entity.type
_entity.pdbx_description
1 polymer ?
#
loop_
_entity_poly.entity_id
_entity_poly.type
_entity_poly.pdbx_seq_one_letter_code
_entity_poly.pdbx_strand_id
1 'polypeptide(L)'
;YGDAKGRPAAYSENNVPITPRKVLNVSTSGIHDGDYAMVIGFPGRTNRYMSSQAVREKEHVTNPVVIKARRDRLDIMLRHMEADPDVRLMYSDKYFNISNYADYAKWENICLRRYDVIGIRAAEEARLAAWIDADPARRAEYGDLLANLKKGYEARAEAVREKCYYQETWIRPSDVMMTANRLGTLVDRMQRDGIASVQDGDKNFAGVKSNTRRMMKDFDLATDKEVLTRMMESFIDNVPREMWGEQLPQLYDRFKGNVPALVDYAFENTCCTSYEKLCAWFAQPRTAEEILSDPMAAMANSVSSRRFAEKLKQAEETSGIDADKEELRYTHAIYEMRESEGTPQYPDANSTMRLTYGTVGPVSPLSLIHISEPTR
;
A
#
# COMPACT_ATOMS: atom_id res chain seq x y z
N TYR A 1 30.36 1.83 -14.40
CA TYR A 1 31.17 2.97 -14.87
C TYR A 1 31.29 4.01 -13.77
N GLY A 2 32.37 4.75 -13.71
CA GLY A 2 32.65 5.79 -12.74
C GLY A 2 33.52 6.92 -13.32
N ASP A 3 33.88 7.88 -12.46
CA ASP A 3 34.78 8.96 -12.86
C ASP A 3 36.19 8.41 -13.27
N ALA A 4 37.06 9.27 -13.80
CA ALA A 4 38.41 8.90 -14.18
C ALA A 4 39.26 8.30 -13.03
N LYS A 5 38.81 8.40 -11.79
CA LYS A 5 39.43 7.80 -10.58
C LYS A 5 38.75 6.49 -10.15
N GLY A 6 37.80 5.96 -10.95
CA GLY A 6 37.08 4.73 -10.68
C GLY A 6 36.05 4.85 -9.52
N ARG A 7 35.62 6.04 -9.14
CA ARG A 7 34.59 6.27 -8.13
C ARG A 7 33.21 6.34 -8.79
N PRO A 8 32.12 5.84 -8.13
CA PRO A 8 30.77 6.01 -8.65
C PRO A 8 30.48 7.48 -8.99
N ALA A 9 29.92 7.73 -10.18
CA ALA A 9 29.63 9.07 -10.67
C ALA A 9 28.33 9.06 -11.49
N ALA A 10 27.72 10.25 -11.66
CA ALA A 10 26.64 10.44 -12.61
C ALA A 10 27.10 10.12 -14.04
N TYR A 11 26.16 9.84 -14.96
CA TYR A 11 26.49 9.56 -16.35
C TYR A 11 27.31 10.70 -17.00
N SER A 12 28.37 10.31 -17.66
CA SER A 12 29.19 11.16 -18.51
C SER A 12 29.85 10.29 -19.60
N GLU A 13 30.01 10.82 -20.79
CA GLU A 13 30.73 10.15 -21.90
C GLU A 13 32.20 9.82 -21.55
N ASN A 14 32.76 10.56 -20.59
CA ASN A 14 34.12 10.36 -20.08
C ASN A 14 34.22 9.33 -18.94
N ASN A 15 33.12 8.68 -18.58
CA ASN A 15 33.14 7.65 -17.54
C ASN A 15 33.92 6.41 -18.00
N VAL A 16 34.73 5.87 -17.09
CA VAL A 16 35.53 4.66 -17.31
C VAL A 16 34.92 3.45 -16.61
N PRO A 17 35.17 2.21 -17.08
CA PRO A 17 34.72 1.00 -16.36
C PRO A 17 35.30 0.97 -14.93
N ILE A 18 34.44 0.68 -13.94
CA ILE A 18 34.90 0.48 -12.55
C ILE A 18 35.45 -0.94 -12.44
N THR A 19 36.66 -1.09 -11.92
CA THR A 19 37.23 -2.38 -11.57
C THR A 19 36.74 -2.76 -10.15
N PRO A 20 35.92 -3.80 -10.01
CA PRO A 20 35.44 -4.24 -8.69
C PRO A 20 36.60 -4.79 -7.86
N ARG A 21 36.57 -4.59 -6.56
CA ARG A 21 37.57 -5.13 -5.63
C ARG A 21 37.60 -6.65 -5.60
N LYS A 22 36.44 -7.27 -5.86
CA LYS A 22 36.28 -8.72 -5.92
C LYS A 22 35.18 -9.05 -6.92
N VAL A 23 35.42 -10.07 -7.71
CA VAL A 23 34.47 -10.68 -8.64
C VAL A 23 34.05 -12.02 -8.07
N LEU A 24 32.76 -12.33 -8.06
CA LEU A 24 32.26 -13.64 -7.68
C LEU A 24 32.43 -14.60 -8.87
N ASN A 25 32.90 -15.81 -8.57
CA ASN A 25 32.97 -16.86 -9.58
C ASN A 25 31.54 -17.40 -9.83
N VAL A 26 31.19 -17.56 -11.10
CA VAL A 26 29.97 -18.23 -11.51
C VAL A 26 30.29 -19.71 -11.72
N SER A 27 29.62 -20.54 -10.90
CA SER A 27 29.67 -22.00 -11.08
C SER A 27 28.61 -22.44 -12.09
N THR A 28 28.99 -23.30 -13.02
CA THR A 28 28.07 -23.93 -13.98
C THR A 28 27.78 -25.38 -13.65
N SER A 29 28.26 -25.90 -12.51
CA SER A 29 28.02 -27.28 -12.08
C SER A 29 26.59 -27.59 -11.68
N GLY A 30 25.75 -26.55 -11.48
CA GLY A 30 24.37 -26.72 -11.03
C GLY A 30 24.27 -26.97 -9.52
N ILE A 31 23.10 -27.42 -9.10
CA ILE A 31 22.78 -27.84 -7.72
C ILE A 31 22.24 -29.26 -7.74
N HIS A 32 22.44 -30.00 -6.65
CA HIS A 32 22.02 -31.40 -6.53
C HIS A 32 21.20 -31.58 -5.24
N ASP A 33 20.42 -32.65 -5.19
CA ASP A 33 19.73 -33.05 -3.96
C ASP A 33 20.75 -33.27 -2.83
N GLY A 34 20.43 -32.72 -1.65
CA GLY A 34 21.30 -32.76 -0.49
C GLY A 34 22.32 -31.64 -0.38
N ASP A 35 22.51 -30.82 -1.42
CA ASP A 35 23.41 -29.67 -1.35
C ASP A 35 22.94 -28.69 -0.26
N TYR A 36 23.89 -28.08 0.44
CA TYR A 36 23.59 -27.05 1.43
C TYR A 36 23.18 -25.75 0.71
N ALA A 37 22.08 -25.19 1.20
CA ALA A 37 21.62 -23.88 0.73
C ALA A 37 21.32 -22.96 1.90
N MET A 38 21.59 -21.67 1.74
CA MET A 38 21.21 -20.65 2.71
C MET A 38 20.83 -19.33 2.06
N VAL A 39 19.99 -18.58 2.75
CA VAL A 39 19.62 -17.22 2.39
C VAL A 39 19.92 -16.30 3.57
N ILE A 40 20.70 -15.25 3.33
CA ILE A 40 20.96 -14.17 4.28
C ILE A 40 20.29 -12.91 3.73
N GLY A 41 19.42 -12.28 4.53
CA GLY A 41 18.72 -11.10 4.05
C GLY A 41 18.02 -10.34 5.18
N PHE A 42 17.30 -9.31 4.76
CA PHE A 42 16.59 -8.39 5.66
C PHE A 42 15.08 -8.38 5.29
N PRO A 43 14.34 -9.45 5.62
CA PRO A 43 12.91 -9.51 5.30
C PRO A 43 12.17 -8.37 5.98
N GLY A 44 11.35 -7.65 5.21
CA GLY A 44 10.71 -6.43 5.68
C GLY A 44 9.61 -6.70 6.70
N ARG A 45 8.70 -7.62 6.39
CA ARG A 45 7.54 -7.92 7.23
C ARG A 45 7.01 -9.33 6.98
N THR A 46 6.63 -10.01 8.05
CA THR A 46 5.80 -11.22 8.05
C THR A 46 4.64 -11.05 9.02
N ASN A 47 3.63 -11.89 8.94
CA ASN A 47 2.47 -11.88 9.83
C ASN A 47 2.19 -13.33 10.27
N ARG A 48 3.04 -13.85 11.16
CA ARG A 48 3.02 -15.27 11.60
C ARG A 48 1.91 -15.56 12.62
N TYR A 49 1.50 -14.54 13.36
CA TYR A 49 0.66 -14.69 14.55
C TYR A 49 -0.73 -14.05 14.40
N MET A 50 -1.19 -13.80 13.17
CA MET A 50 -2.53 -13.26 12.95
C MET A 50 -3.60 -14.21 13.46
N SER A 51 -4.62 -13.65 14.14
CA SER A 51 -5.85 -14.37 14.50
C SER A 51 -6.66 -14.78 13.26
N SER A 52 -7.62 -15.70 13.44
CA SER A 52 -8.56 -16.06 12.36
C SER A 52 -9.35 -14.85 11.86
N GLN A 53 -9.66 -13.89 12.75
CA GLN A 53 -10.38 -12.67 12.40
C GLN A 53 -9.52 -11.71 11.58
N ALA A 54 -8.25 -11.54 11.93
CA ALA A 54 -7.30 -10.74 11.15
C ALA A 54 -7.06 -11.33 9.76
N VAL A 55 -6.94 -12.66 9.64
CA VAL A 55 -6.84 -13.34 8.33
C VAL A 55 -8.12 -13.14 7.53
N ARG A 56 -9.30 -13.24 8.15
CA ARG A 56 -10.60 -13.00 7.51
C ARG A 56 -10.75 -11.57 6.99
N GLU A 57 -10.36 -10.57 7.77
CA GLU A 57 -10.35 -9.16 7.34
C GLU A 57 -9.45 -8.99 6.12
N LYS A 58 -8.27 -9.62 6.12
CA LYS A 58 -7.33 -9.56 5.00
C LYS A 58 -7.90 -10.21 3.75
N GLU A 59 -8.44 -11.42 3.86
CA GLU A 59 -8.98 -12.19 2.75
C GLU A 59 -10.25 -11.59 2.13
N HIS A 60 -11.16 -11.09 2.98
CA HIS A 60 -12.51 -10.69 2.54
C HIS A 60 -12.70 -9.18 2.44
N VAL A 61 -11.88 -8.37 3.12
CA VAL A 61 -12.07 -6.92 3.17
C VAL A 61 -10.95 -6.19 2.41
N THR A 62 -9.68 -6.34 2.80
CA THR A 62 -8.62 -5.50 2.25
C THR A 62 -8.07 -6.01 0.92
N ASN A 63 -7.71 -7.30 0.80
CA ASN A 63 -7.13 -7.84 -0.43
C ASN A 63 -8.04 -7.70 -1.66
N PRO A 64 -9.37 -7.92 -1.60
CA PRO A 64 -10.25 -7.71 -2.75
C PRO A 64 -10.23 -6.27 -3.28
N VAL A 65 -10.17 -5.28 -2.40
CA VAL A 65 -10.06 -3.86 -2.78
C VAL A 65 -8.73 -3.57 -3.46
N VAL A 66 -7.62 -4.02 -2.85
CA VAL A 66 -6.27 -3.84 -3.40
C VAL A 66 -6.15 -4.50 -4.78
N ILE A 67 -6.60 -5.74 -4.92
CA ILE A 67 -6.55 -6.48 -6.19
C ILE A 67 -7.32 -5.71 -7.27
N LYS A 68 -8.57 -5.34 -6.98
CA LYS A 68 -9.43 -4.65 -7.96
C LYS A 68 -8.85 -3.30 -8.37
N ALA A 69 -8.56 -2.42 -7.41
CA ALA A 69 -8.09 -1.07 -7.70
C ALA A 69 -6.77 -1.08 -8.48
N ARG A 70 -5.82 -1.96 -8.10
CA ARG A 70 -4.54 -2.05 -8.78
C ARG A 70 -4.62 -2.70 -10.14
N ARG A 71 -5.49 -3.70 -10.34
CA ARG A 71 -5.73 -4.28 -11.67
C ARG A 71 -6.33 -3.27 -12.62
N ASP A 72 -7.36 -2.54 -12.21
CA ASP A 72 -7.96 -1.48 -13.02
C ASP A 72 -6.89 -0.46 -13.49
N ARG A 73 -5.95 -0.08 -12.60
CA ARG A 73 -4.81 0.80 -12.94
C ARG A 73 -3.83 0.16 -13.91
N LEU A 74 -3.46 -1.08 -13.66
CA LEU A 74 -2.49 -1.81 -14.49
C LEU A 74 -3.01 -2.03 -15.91
N ASP A 75 -4.29 -2.33 -16.06
CA ASP A 75 -4.93 -2.54 -17.37
C ASP A 75 -4.91 -1.25 -18.20
N ILE A 76 -5.14 -0.09 -17.58
CA ILE A 76 -5.03 1.21 -18.22
C ILE A 76 -3.59 1.49 -18.61
N MET A 77 -2.65 1.37 -17.66
CA MET A 77 -1.23 1.61 -17.91
C MET A 77 -0.69 0.72 -19.03
N LEU A 78 -1.02 -0.57 -18.99
CA LEU A 78 -0.56 -1.53 -20.02
C LEU A 78 -1.02 -1.12 -21.41
N ARG A 79 -2.26 -0.73 -21.57
CA ARG A 79 -2.83 -0.29 -22.85
C ARG A 79 -2.10 0.92 -23.42
N HIS A 80 -1.79 1.91 -22.60
CA HIS A 80 -0.99 3.07 -23.02
C HIS A 80 0.46 2.68 -23.33
N MET A 81 1.07 1.81 -22.52
CA MET A 81 2.43 1.30 -22.72
C MET A 81 2.56 0.45 -24.00
N GLU A 82 1.50 -0.24 -24.40
CA GLU A 82 1.48 -1.01 -25.67
C GLU A 82 1.29 -0.10 -26.90
N ALA A 83 0.59 1.00 -26.72
CA ALA A 83 0.34 1.96 -27.78
C ALA A 83 1.53 2.88 -28.08
N ASP A 84 2.38 3.17 -27.07
CA ASP A 84 3.49 4.12 -27.17
C ASP A 84 4.76 3.60 -26.44
N PRO A 85 5.88 3.37 -27.17
CA PRO A 85 7.15 2.92 -26.60
C PRO A 85 7.75 3.89 -25.57
N ASP A 86 7.53 5.21 -25.73
CA ASP A 86 8.05 6.22 -24.79
C ASP A 86 7.27 6.16 -23.48
N VAL A 87 5.94 6.01 -23.54
CA VAL A 87 5.10 5.76 -22.36
C VAL A 87 5.50 4.45 -21.69
N ARG A 88 5.79 3.40 -22.47
CA ARG A 88 6.28 2.13 -21.94
C ARG A 88 7.57 2.29 -21.15
N LEU A 89 8.51 3.07 -21.64
CA LEU A 89 9.77 3.34 -20.94
C LEU A 89 9.51 4.09 -19.64
N MET A 90 8.72 5.17 -19.67
CA MET A 90 8.40 6.00 -18.51
C MET A 90 7.64 5.24 -17.41
N TYR A 91 6.68 4.38 -17.80
CA TYR A 91 5.78 3.72 -16.85
C TYR A 91 6.24 2.34 -16.38
N SER A 92 7.31 1.78 -16.96
CA SER A 92 7.78 0.43 -16.60
C SER A 92 7.99 0.24 -15.11
N ASP A 93 8.69 1.15 -14.45
CA ASP A 93 8.96 1.08 -13.01
C ASP A 93 7.66 1.19 -12.18
N LYS A 94 6.77 2.11 -12.55
CA LYS A 94 5.47 2.28 -11.89
C LYS A 94 4.60 1.03 -12.04
N TYR A 95 4.54 0.48 -13.26
CA TYR A 95 3.80 -0.73 -13.58
C TYR A 95 4.30 -1.92 -12.75
N PHE A 96 5.62 -2.18 -12.74
CA PHE A 96 6.19 -3.28 -11.97
C PHE A 96 5.97 -3.14 -10.46
N ASN A 97 6.10 -1.93 -9.92
CA ASN A 97 5.81 -1.69 -8.52
C ASN A 97 4.35 -1.97 -8.16
N ILE A 98 3.40 -1.54 -8.99
CA ILE A 98 1.97 -1.76 -8.74
C ILE A 98 1.62 -3.24 -8.92
N SER A 99 2.12 -3.91 -9.98
CA SER A 99 1.86 -5.31 -10.26
C SER A 99 2.39 -6.23 -9.17
N ASN A 100 3.59 -5.95 -8.65
CA ASN A 100 4.16 -6.72 -7.55
C ASN A 100 3.23 -6.83 -6.35
N TYR A 101 2.65 -5.71 -5.92
CA TYR A 101 1.71 -5.72 -4.80
C TYR A 101 0.32 -6.23 -5.17
N ALA A 102 -0.14 -6.03 -6.42
CA ALA A 102 -1.41 -6.60 -6.90
C ALA A 102 -1.34 -8.13 -6.96
N ASP A 103 -0.24 -8.66 -7.47
CA ASP A 103 0.00 -10.10 -7.55
C ASP A 103 0.23 -10.70 -6.17
N TYR A 104 0.95 -10.00 -5.28
CA TYR A 104 1.07 -10.42 -3.89
C TYR A 104 -0.31 -10.59 -3.24
N ALA A 105 -1.17 -9.58 -3.28
CA ALA A 105 -2.50 -9.65 -2.69
C ALA A 105 -3.37 -10.75 -3.32
N LYS A 106 -3.30 -10.92 -4.64
CA LYS A 106 -4.00 -11.96 -5.39
C LYS A 106 -3.57 -13.37 -4.96
N TRP A 107 -2.26 -13.61 -4.98
CA TRP A 107 -1.73 -14.92 -4.65
C TRP A 107 -1.83 -15.24 -3.17
N GLU A 108 -1.70 -14.23 -2.30
CA GLU A 108 -1.99 -14.37 -0.88
C GLU A 108 -3.43 -14.86 -0.68
N ASN A 109 -4.44 -14.23 -1.29
CA ASN A 109 -5.84 -14.68 -1.17
C ASN A 109 -6.06 -16.09 -1.70
N ILE A 110 -5.41 -16.46 -2.81
CA ILE A 110 -5.48 -17.82 -3.34
C ILE A 110 -4.89 -18.81 -2.33
N CYS A 111 -3.75 -18.50 -1.72
CA CYS A 111 -3.11 -19.34 -0.72
C CYS A 111 -3.93 -19.44 0.58
N LEU A 112 -4.45 -18.30 1.08
CA LEU A 112 -5.30 -18.27 2.28
C LEU A 112 -6.49 -19.22 2.16
N ARG A 113 -7.17 -19.20 1.01
CA ARG A 113 -8.30 -20.10 0.72
C ARG A 113 -7.87 -21.54 0.49
N ARG A 114 -6.85 -21.75 -0.33
CA ARG A 114 -6.39 -23.10 -0.72
C ARG A 114 -5.94 -23.92 0.47
N TYR A 115 -5.28 -23.29 1.41
CA TYR A 115 -4.75 -23.93 2.63
C TYR A 115 -5.68 -23.79 3.83
N ASP A 116 -6.86 -23.22 3.66
CA ASP A 116 -7.81 -22.94 4.75
C ASP A 116 -7.14 -22.32 5.97
N VAL A 117 -6.40 -21.25 5.75
CA VAL A 117 -5.63 -20.60 6.84
C VAL A 117 -6.55 -20.10 7.94
N ILE A 118 -7.79 -19.66 7.61
CA ILE A 118 -8.80 -19.29 8.62
C ILE A 118 -9.13 -20.50 9.50
N GLY A 119 -9.37 -21.67 8.92
CA GLY A 119 -9.64 -22.90 9.67
C GLY A 119 -8.46 -23.34 10.53
N ILE A 120 -7.22 -23.26 10.01
CA ILE A 120 -6.01 -23.54 10.78
C ILE A 120 -5.91 -22.63 12.00
N ARG A 121 -6.16 -21.32 11.83
CA ARG A 121 -6.14 -20.36 12.95
C ARG A 121 -7.27 -20.60 13.94
N ALA A 122 -8.49 -20.88 13.46
CA ALA A 122 -9.61 -21.21 14.32
C ALA A 122 -9.36 -22.49 15.16
N ALA A 123 -8.67 -23.49 14.60
CA ALA A 123 -8.26 -24.67 15.36
C ALA A 123 -7.21 -24.33 16.43
N GLU A 124 -6.26 -23.45 16.14
CA GLU A 124 -5.29 -22.95 17.13
C GLU A 124 -6.00 -22.11 18.23
N GLU A 125 -6.97 -21.29 17.86
CA GLU A 125 -7.82 -20.53 18.81
C GLU A 125 -8.63 -21.44 19.72
N ALA A 126 -9.14 -22.56 19.22
CA ALA A 126 -9.82 -23.55 20.05
C ALA A 126 -8.86 -24.22 21.09
N ARG A 127 -7.60 -24.47 20.71
CA ARG A 127 -6.57 -24.91 21.66
C ARG A 127 -6.25 -23.83 22.68
N LEU A 128 -6.12 -22.57 22.23
CA LEU A 128 -5.90 -21.43 23.11
C LEU A 128 -7.04 -21.29 24.12
N ALA A 129 -8.30 -21.40 23.68
CA ALA A 129 -9.46 -21.36 24.57
C ALA A 129 -9.38 -22.45 25.66
N ALA A 130 -9.06 -23.69 25.29
CA ALA A 130 -8.90 -24.76 26.24
C ALA A 130 -7.72 -24.52 27.22
N TRP A 131 -6.62 -23.95 26.74
CA TRP A 131 -5.48 -23.57 27.57
C TRP A 131 -5.81 -22.43 28.56
N ILE A 132 -6.61 -21.45 28.12
CA ILE A 132 -7.13 -20.37 28.97
C ILE A 132 -8.05 -20.94 30.05
N ASP A 133 -9.00 -21.81 29.67
CA ASP A 133 -9.98 -22.38 30.57
C ASP A 133 -9.41 -23.34 31.62
N ALA A 134 -8.22 -23.88 31.38
CA ALA A 134 -7.54 -24.78 32.29
C ALA A 134 -6.99 -24.07 33.55
N ASP A 135 -6.86 -22.74 33.55
CA ASP A 135 -6.26 -21.99 34.65
C ASP A 135 -7.12 -20.75 35.01
N PRO A 136 -7.48 -20.56 36.30
CA PRO A 136 -8.28 -19.41 36.73
C PRO A 136 -7.62 -18.04 36.47
N ALA A 137 -6.28 -17.95 36.56
CA ALA A 137 -5.57 -16.69 36.31
C ALA A 137 -5.61 -16.36 34.81
N ARG A 138 -5.39 -17.35 33.94
CA ARG A 138 -5.51 -17.17 32.47
C ARG A 138 -6.94 -16.79 32.07
N ARG A 139 -7.96 -17.40 32.70
CA ARG A 139 -9.36 -17.00 32.48
C ARG A 139 -9.64 -15.54 32.88
N ALA A 140 -9.06 -15.09 33.98
CA ALA A 140 -9.20 -13.71 34.41
C ALA A 140 -8.53 -12.73 33.44
N GLU A 141 -7.43 -13.13 32.79
CA GLU A 141 -6.66 -12.29 31.87
C GLU A 141 -7.15 -12.35 30.43
N TYR A 142 -7.50 -13.55 29.92
CA TYR A 142 -7.78 -13.79 28.49
C TYR A 142 -9.17 -14.33 28.20
N GLY A 143 -10.04 -14.50 29.21
CA GLY A 143 -11.32 -15.19 29.02
C GLY A 143 -12.28 -14.53 28.03
N ASP A 144 -12.16 -13.22 27.83
CA ASP A 144 -12.94 -12.43 26.88
C ASP A 144 -12.28 -12.26 25.49
N LEU A 145 -11.01 -12.62 25.36
CA LEU A 145 -10.13 -12.30 24.23
C LEU A 145 -10.71 -12.70 22.88
N LEU A 146 -11.09 -13.96 22.67
CA LEU A 146 -11.57 -14.44 21.38
C LEU A 146 -12.93 -13.84 20.98
N ALA A 147 -13.80 -13.60 21.97
CA ALA A 147 -15.07 -12.91 21.75
C ALA A 147 -14.86 -11.45 21.37
N ASN A 148 -13.93 -10.77 22.04
CA ASN A 148 -13.57 -9.39 21.76
C ASN A 148 -12.93 -9.26 20.37
N LEU A 149 -12.00 -10.13 19.99
CA LEU A 149 -11.44 -10.17 18.63
C LEU A 149 -12.55 -10.22 17.59
N LYS A 150 -13.45 -11.18 17.68
CA LYS A 150 -14.56 -11.31 16.74
C LYS A 150 -15.40 -10.03 16.68
N LYS A 151 -15.84 -9.53 17.83
CA LYS A 151 -16.68 -8.32 17.92
C LYS A 151 -15.97 -7.09 17.36
N GLY A 152 -14.70 -6.90 17.67
CA GLY A 152 -13.92 -5.75 17.21
C GLY A 152 -13.70 -5.76 15.70
N TYR A 153 -13.32 -6.92 15.12
CA TYR A 153 -13.14 -7.05 13.67
C TYR A 153 -14.44 -6.90 12.89
N GLU A 154 -15.55 -7.47 13.36
CA GLU A 154 -16.87 -7.31 12.76
C GLU A 154 -17.32 -5.84 12.78
N ALA A 155 -17.11 -5.13 13.89
CA ALA A 155 -17.50 -3.73 14.03
C ALA A 155 -16.73 -2.80 13.08
N ARG A 156 -15.45 -3.05 12.83
CA ARG A 156 -14.58 -2.18 12.03
C ARG A 156 -14.55 -2.50 10.53
N ALA A 157 -15.09 -3.64 10.11
CA ALA A 157 -14.88 -4.18 8.76
C ALA A 157 -15.24 -3.18 7.64
N GLU A 158 -16.36 -2.46 7.77
CA GLU A 158 -16.79 -1.47 6.78
C GLU A 158 -15.87 -0.24 6.76
N ALA A 159 -15.51 0.29 7.92
CA ALA A 159 -14.59 1.41 8.03
C ALA A 159 -13.19 1.08 7.47
N VAL A 160 -12.71 -0.15 7.69
CA VAL A 160 -11.47 -0.66 7.10
C VAL A 160 -11.59 -0.76 5.58
N ARG A 161 -12.71 -1.26 5.04
CA ARG A 161 -12.96 -1.37 3.60
C ARG A 161 -12.94 0.01 2.93
N GLU A 162 -13.65 0.97 3.47
CA GLU A 162 -13.69 2.34 2.95
C GLU A 162 -12.32 3.02 3.02
N LYS A 163 -11.60 2.87 4.13
CA LYS A 163 -10.23 3.36 4.27
C LYS A 163 -9.29 2.74 3.24
N CYS A 164 -9.46 1.45 2.92
CA CYS A 164 -8.69 0.78 1.89
C CYS A 164 -8.99 1.36 0.50
N TYR A 165 -10.25 1.60 0.15
CA TYR A 165 -10.62 2.31 -1.08
C TYR A 165 -10.00 3.71 -1.13
N TYR A 166 -10.11 4.49 -0.07
CA TYR A 166 -9.47 5.80 0.02
C TYR A 166 -7.97 5.73 -0.28
N GLN A 167 -7.27 4.76 0.30
CA GLN A 167 -5.82 4.61 0.10
C GLN A 167 -5.46 4.21 -1.33
N GLU A 168 -6.20 3.29 -1.93
CA GLU A 168 -5.88 2.73 -3.25
C GLU A 168 -6.41 3.59 -4.40
N THR A 169 -7.51 4.31 -4.23
CA THR A 169 -8.18 5.01 -5.32
C THR A 169 -8.11 6.54 -5.21
N TRP A 170 -7.77 7.10 -4.06
CA TRP A 170 -7.68 8.54 -3.84
C TRP A 170 -6.28 9.05 -3.57
N ILE A 171 -5.52 8.39 -2.68
CA ILE A 171 -4.19 8.88 -2.27
C ILE A 171 -3.11 8.59 -3.31
N ARG A 172 -3.12 7.40 -3.92
CA ARG A 172 -1.98 6.85 -4.66
C ARG A 172 -2.17 6.67 -6.18
N PRO A 173 -3.34 6.90 -6.79
CA PRO A 173 -3.56 6.41 -8.14
C PRO A 173 -2.85 7.22 -9.21
N SER A 174 -2.77 8.55 -9.06
CA SER A 174 -2.40 9.51 -10.08
C SER A 174 -1.32 10.45 -9.56
N ASP A 175 -0.34 10.77 -10.38
CA ASP A 175 0.74 11.70 -10.02
C ASP A 175 0.20 13.13 -9.83
N VAL A 176 -0.79 13.52 -10.63
CA VAL A 176 -1.50 14.80 -10.49
C VAL A 176 -2.23 14.86 -9.15
N MET A 177 -3.01 13.81 -8.81
CA MET A 177 -3.70 13.74 -7.52
C MET A 177 -2.72 13.65 -6.35
N MET A 178 -1.60 12.94 -6.48
CA MET A 178 -0.56 12.90 -5.45
C MET A 178 0.09 14.27 -5.24
N THR A 179 0.26 15.06 -6.28
CA THR A 179 0.74 16.47 -6.18
C THR A 179 -0.30 17.33 -5.46
N ALA A 180 -1.56 17.20 -5.84
CA ALA A 180 -2.67 17.91 -5.20
C ALA A 180 -2.84 17.56 -3.71
N ASN A 181 -2.71 16.30 -3.34
CA ASN A 181 -2.71 15.85 -1.92
C ASN A 181 -1.57 16.50 -1.12
N ARG A 182 -0.42 16.77 -1.74
CA ARG A 182 0.67 17.50 -1.08
C ARG A 182 0.33 18.98 -0.90
N LEU A 183 -0.39 19.59 -1.85
CA LEU A 183 -0.92 20.94 -1.70
C LEU A 183 -1.95 21.01 -0.57
N GLY A 184 -2.84 20.03 -0.46
CA GLY A 184 -3.76 19.91 0.68
C GLY A 184 -3.01 19.83 2.02
N THR A 185 -1.98 18.98 2.10
CA THR A 185 -1.12 18.89 3.30
C THR A 185 -0.38 20.21 3.60
N LEU A 186 0.00 20.95 2.56
CA LEU A 186 0.60 22.28 2.71
C LEU A 186 -0.41 23.27 3.29
N VAL A 187 -1.65 23.26 2.79
CA VAL A 187 -2.76 24.10 3.31
C VAL A 187 -3.03 23.80 4.79
N ASP A 188 -3.14 22.52 5.17
CA ASP A 188 -3.33 22.12 6.56
C ASP A 188 -2.20 22.65 7.47
N ARG A 189 -0.97 22.60 6.97
CA ARG A 189 0.19 23.16 7.69
C ARG A 189 0.10 24.69 7.80
N MET A 190 -0.24 25.37 6.70
CA MET A 190 -0.39 26.84 6.71
C MET A 190 -1.42 27.28 7.74
N GLN A 191 -2.56 26.61 7.80
CA GLN A 191 -3.62 26.90 8.78
C GLN A 191 -3.19 26.64 10.21
N ARG A 192 -2.55 25.48 10.46
CA ARG A 192 -2.09 25.11 11.81
C ARG A 192 -1.01 26.01 12.34
N ASP A 193 -0.03 26.37 11.47
CA ASP A 193 1.18 27.09 11.86
C ASP A 193 1.05 28.62 11.65
N GLY A 194 -0.11 29.12 11.22
CA GLY A 194 -0.39 30.55 11.00
C GLY A 194 0.40 31.16 9.83
N ILE A 195 0.71 30.38 8.80
CA ILE A 195 1.45 30.84 7.62
C ILE A 195 0.46 31.50 6.66
N ALA A 196 0.63 32.81 6.44
CA ALA A 196 -0.30 33.60 5.62
C ALA A 196 -0.25 33.25 4.12
N SER A 197 0.95 33.04 3.58
CA SER A 197 1.16 32.68 2.18
C SER A 197 2.45 31.91 1.98
N VAL A 198 2.56 31.22 0.85
CA VAL A 198 3.74 30.43 0.43
C VAL A 198 4.05 30.71 -1.03
N GLN A 199 5.34 30.83 -1.37
CA GLN A 199 5.82 31.04 -2.74
C GLN A 199 6.98 30.11 -3.09
N ASP A 200 7.38 30.12 -4.35
CA ASP A 200 8.58 29.40 -4.79
C ASP A 200 9.83 29.97 -4.10
N GLY A 201 10.67 29.09 -3.58
CA GLY A 201 11.82 29.44 -2.73
C GLY A 201 11.58 29.25 -1.23
N ASP A 202 10.31 29.20 -0.77
CA ASP A 202 10.01 28.99 0.63
C ASP A 202 10.33 27.53 1.06
N LYS A 203 10.88 27.39 2.29
CA LYS A 203 11.17 26.08 2.88
C LYS A 203 9.92 25.18 2.98
N ASN A 204 8.75 25.77 3.19
CA ASN A 204 7.49 25.04 3.30
C ASN A 204 7.02 24.45 1.95
N PHE A 205 7.41 25.09 0.84
CA PHE A 205 7.11 24.63 -0.52
C PHE A 205 8.17 23.67 -1.08
N ALA A 206 9.38 23.68 -0.55
CA ALA A 206 10.52 22.91 -1.07
C ALA A 206 10.20 21.39 -1.19
N GLY A 207 9.47 20.82 -0.22
CA GLY A 207 9.05 19.43 -0.23
C GLY A 207 8.04 19.11 -1.34
N VAL A 208 7.06 19.97 -1.57
CA VAL A 208 6.09 19.83 -2.69
C VAL A 208 6.85 19.89 -4.01
N LYS A 209 7.67 20.91 -4.19
CA LYS A 209 8.48 21.15 -5.41
C LYS A 209 9.38 19.96 -5.75
N SER A 210 10.18 19.47 -4.80
CA SER A 210 11.12 18.35 -5.03
C SER A 210 10.40 17.04 -5.35
N ASN A 211 9.30 16.75 -4.67
CA ASN A 211 8.51 15.55 -4.93
C ASN A 211 7.81 15.61 -6.29
N THR A 212 7.20 16.75 -6.65
CA THR A 212 6.57 16.93 -7.96
C THR A 212 7.59 16.77 -9.09
N ARG A 213 8.78 17.40 -8.97
CA ARG A 213 9.85 17.24 -9.95
C ARG A 213 10.25 15.78 -10.18
N ARG A 214 10.33 15.00 -9.10
CA ARG A 214 10.67 13.57 -9.20
C ARG A 214 9.57 12.75 -9.86
N MET A 215 8.30 13.01 -9.52
CA MET A 215 7.16 12.26 -10.06
C MET A 215 6.92 12.57 -11.54
N MET A 216 7.01 13.85 -11.92
CA MET A 216 6.76 14.31 -13.29
C MET A 216 7.91 13.98 -14.26
N LYS A 217 9.01 13.36 -13.78
CA LYS A 217 10.09 12.90 -14.64
C LYS A 217 9.63 11.78 -15.59
N ASP A 218 8.83 10.87 -15.08
CA ASP A 218 8.32 9.71 -15.79
C ASP A 218 6.77 9.78 -15.80
N PHE A 219 6.22 10.78 -16.50
CA PHE A 219 4.81 11.15 -16.47
C PHE A 219 4.23 11.30 -17.87
N ASP A 220 3.11 10.59 -18.12
CA ASP A 220 2.26 10.79 -19.29
C ASP A 220 0.88 11.29 -18.86
N LEU A 221 0.47 12.43 -19.42
CA LEU A 221 -0.75 13.14 -19.04
C LEU A 221 -2.02 12.30 -19.36
N ALA A 222 -2.03 11.64 -20.51
CA ALA A 222 -3.19 10.88 -20.97
C ALA A 222 -3.41 9.65 -20.09
N THR A 223 -2.34 8.92 -19.79
CA THR A 223 -2.37 7.76 -18.91
C THR A 223 -2.81 8.14 -17.49
N ASP A 224 -2.22 9.19 -16.93
CA ASP A 224 -2.52 9.62 -15.55
C ASP A 224 -3.96 10.09 -15.40
N LYS A 225 -4.48 10.81 -16.41
CA LYS A 225 -5.86 11.29 -16.47
C LYS A 225 -6.87 10.14 -16.53
N GLU A 226 -6.62 9.14 -17.38
CA GLU A 226 -7.50 7.98 -17.49
C GLU A 226 -7.47 7.13 -16.20
N VAL A 227 -6.28 6.95 -15.61
CA VAL A 227 -6.13 6.29 -14.31
C VAL A 227 -6.92 7.04 -13.24
N LEU A 228 -6.79 8.37 -13.15
CA LEU A 228 -7.52 9.14 -12.15
C LEU A 228 -9.04 9.05 -12.36
N THR A 229 -9.51 9.13 -13.59
CA THR A 229 -10.94 8.98 -13.91
C THR A 229 -11.48 7.66 -13.37
N ARG A 230 -10.83 6.56 -13.71
CA ARG A 230 -11.24 5.23 -13.26
C ARG A 230 -11.18 5.04 -11.75
N MET A 231 -10.15 5.60 -11.11
CA MET A 231 -10.00 5.51 -9.66
C MET A 231 -11.01 6.39 -8.93
N MET A 232 -11.34 7.57 -9.46
CA MET A 232 -12.39 8.42 -8.91
C MET A 232 -13.77 7.78 -9.01
N GLU A 233 -14.11 7.13 -10.14
CA GLU A 233 -15.33 6.32 -10.26
C GLU A 233 -15.37 5.23 -9.17
N SER A 234 -14.27 4.48 -9.03
CA SER A 234 -14.17 3.43 -8.01
C SER A 234 -14.30 3.97 -6.58
N PHE A 235 -13.76 5.15 -6.30
CA PHE A 235 -13.92 5.82 -5.00
C PHE A 235 -15.38 6.19 -4.74
N ILE A 236 -16.01 6.83 -5.69
CA ILE A 236 -17.41 7.31 -5.61
C ILE A 236 -18.38 6.15 -5.41
N ASP A 237 -18.15 5.04 -6.12
CA ASP A 237 -19.01 3.85 -6.03
C ASP A 237 -18.89 3.10 -4.69
N ASN A 238 -17.80 3.26 -3.96
CA ASN A 238 -17.47 2.40 -2.81
C ASN A 238 -17.27 3.15 -1.50
N VAL A 239 -17.21 4.48 -1.52
CA VAL A 239 -17.04 5.32 -0.33
C VAL A 239 -18.27 6.19 -0.18
N PRO A 240 -18.96 6.15 0.97
CA PRO A 240 -20.16 6.94 1.21
C PRO A 240 -19.91 8.44 1.05
N ARG A 241 -20.92 9.15 0.55
CA ARG A 241 -20.81 10.58 0.19
C ARG A 241 -20.44 11.48 1.39
N GLU A 242 -20.85 11.12 2.60
CA GLU A 242 -20.47 11.83 3.83
C GLU A 242 -18.95 11.82 4.10
N MET A 243 -18.22 10.87 3.51
CA MET A 243 -16.77 10.77 3.62
C MET A 243 -16.02 11.65 2.61
N TRP A 244 -16.71 12.23 1.61
CA TRP A 244 -16.08 13.02 0.52
C TRP A 244 -15.69 14.45 0.93
N GLY A 245 -16.12 14.93 2.10
CA GLY A 245 -15.91 16.31 2.57
C GLY A 245 -16.85 17.29 1.89
N GLU A 246 -16.39 18.52 1.65
CA GLU A 246 -17.26 19.61 1.19
C GLU A 246 -17.13 19.92 -0.29
N GLN A 247 -15.91 20.02 -0.82
CA GLN A 247 -15.65 20.50 -2.18
C GLN A 247 -15.92 19.44 -3.25
N LEU A 248 -15.57 18.18 -2.97
CA LEU A 248 -15.80 17.08 -3.92
C LEU A 248 -17.29 16.89 -4.25
N PRO A 249 -18.23 16.87 -3.28
CA PRO A 249 -19.65 16.79 -3.59
C PRO A 249 -20.15 17.96 -4.45
N GLN A 250 -19.69 19.19 -4.17
CA GLN A 250 -20.09 20.37 -4.93
C GLN A 250 -19.61 20.30 -6.39
N LEU A 251 -18.37 19.89 -6.60
CA LEU A 251 -17.84 19.70 -7.96
C LEU A 251 -18.54 18.55 -8.67
N TYR A 252 -18.76 17.42 -8.01
CA TYR A 252 -19.49 16.28 -8.57
C TYR A 252 -20.89 16.66 -9.03
N ASP A 253 -21.65 17.41 -8.21
CA ASP A 253 -23.00 17.88 -8.53
C ASP A 253 -23.00 18.89 -9.68
N ARG A 254 -22.01 19.79 -9.73
CA ARG A 254 -21.81 20.75 -10.84
C ARG A 254 -21.70 20.03 -12.19
N PHE A 255 -21.05 18.88 -12.22
CA PHE A 255 -20.91 18.03 -13.41
C PHE A 255 -22.00 16.95 -13.52
N LYS A 256 -23.07 17.04 -12.72
CA LYS A 256 -24.22 16.11 -12.72
C LYS A 256 -23.81 14.63 -12.61
N GLY A 257 -22.79 14.38 -11.83
CA GLY A 257 -22.26 13.02 -11.62
C GLY A 257 -21.36 12.50 -12.75
N ASN A 258 -21.05 13.29 -13.75
CA ASN A 258 -20.17 12.90 -14.86
C ASN A 258 -18.71 13.03 -14.44
N VAL A 259 -18.13 11.92 -13.93
CA VAL A 259 -16.74 11.86 -13.46
C VAL A 259 -15.73 12.18 -14.56
N PRO A 260 -15.82 11.63 -15.80
CA PRO A 260 -14.93 12.04 -16.88
C PRO A 260 -14.89 13.55 -17.11
N ALA A 261 -16.05 14.21 -17.19
CA ALA A 261 -16.15 15.66 -17.41
C ALA A 261 -15.57 16.45 -16.21
N LEU A 262 -15.75 15.97 -14.98
CA LEU A 262 -15.15 16.56 -13.78
C LEU A 262 -13.61 16.48 -13.83
N VAL A 263 -13.08 15.31 -14.18
CA VAL A 263 -11.63 15.08 -14.29
C VAL A 263 -11.04 15.92 -15.44
N ASP A 264 -11.71 15.99 -16.60
CA ASP A 264 -11.31 16.85 -17.72
C ASP A 264 -11.16 18.30 -17.24
N TYR A 265 -12.21 18.84 -16.63
CA TYR A 265 -12.18 20.19 -16.06
C TYR A 265 -11.04 20.39 -15.06
N ALA A 266 -10.84 19.42 -14.15
CA ALA A 266 -9.80 19.53 -13.15
C ALA A 266 -8.39 19.52 -13.77
N PHE A 267 -8.11 18.66 -14.75
CA PHE A 267 -6.84 18.62 -15.46
C PHE A 267 -6.54 19.89 -16.28
N GLU A 268 -7.55 20.49 -16.87
CA GLU A 268 -7.41 21.74 -17.64
C GLU A 268 -7.12 22.95 -16.74
N ASN A 269 -7.61 22.94 -15.51
CA ASN A 269 -7.60 24.10 -14.62
C ASN A 269 -6.68 23.98 -13.39
N THR A 270 -5.86 22.92 -13.31
CA THR A 270 -4.92 22.73 -12.19
C THR A 270 -3.48 23.11 -12.54
N CYS A 271 -2.75 23.60 -11.55
CA CYS A 271 -1.30 23.76 -11.61
C CYS A 271 -0.53 22.42 -11.44
N CYS A 272 -1.20 21.33 -11.08
CA CYS A 272 -0.58 20.05 -10.69
C CYS A 272 -0.17 19.19 -11.89
N THR A 273 -0.46 19.55 -13.14
CA THR A 273 -0.20 18.72 -14.33
C THR A 273 1.23 18.77 -14.86
N SER A 274 2.07 19.71 -14.39
CA SER A 274 3.50 19.69 -14.67
C SER A 274 4.30 20.44 -13.59
N TYR A 275 5.58 20.13 -13.50
CA TYR A 275 6.49 20.83 -12.60
C TYR A 275 6.60 22.32 -12.92
N GLU A 276 6.63 22.67 -14.22
CA GLU A 276 6.73 24.04 -14.72
C GLU A 276 5.48 24.86 -14.37
N LYS A 277 4.28 24.30 -14.60
CA LYS A 277 3.01 24.93 -14.21
C LYS A 277 2.94 25.19 -12.71
N LEU A 278 3.35 24.20 -11.90
CA LEU A 278 3.37 24.33 -10.46
C LEU A 278 4.31 25.48 -10.02
N CYS A 279 5.55 25.51 -10.53
CA CYS A 279 6.51 26.57 -10.20
C CYS A 279 6.03 27.95 -10.68
N ALA A 280 5.48 28.04 -11.89
CA ALA A 280 4.95 29.29 -12.43
C ALA A 280 3.79 29.83 -11.58
N TRP A 281 2.92 28.94 -11.10
CA TRP A 281 1.80 29.35 -10.26
C TRP A 281 2.26 29.85 -8.88
N PHE A 282 3.27 29.22 -8.28
CA PHE A 282 3.90 29.63 -7.02
C PHE A 282 5.00 30.71 -7.19
N ALA A 283 5.24 31.23 -8.39
CA ALA A 283 6.14 32.38 -8.58
C ALA A 283 5.66 33.64 -7.82
N GLN A 284 4.38 33.72 -7.50
CA GLN A 284 3.77 34.70 -6.62
C GLN A 284 3.32 34.06 -5.31
N PRO A 285 3.31 34.78 -4.18
CA PRO A 285 2.78 34.25 -2.91
C PRO A 285 1.33 33.76 -3.07
N ARG A 286 1.02 32.58 -2.51
CA ARG A 286 -0.32 32.01 -2.51
C ARG A 286 -0.81 31.78 -1.08
N THR A 287 -2.00 32.29 -0.80
CA THR A 287 -2.72 31.99 0.45
C THR A 287 -3.32 30.57 0.42
N ALA A 288 -3.75 30.05 1.56
CA ALA A 288 -4.44 28.76 1.63
C ALA A 288 -5.73 28.75 0.79
N GLU A 289 -6.47 29.87 0.76
CA GLU A 289 -7.69 30.02 -0.04
C GLU A 289 -7.40 29.98 -1.54
N GLU A 290 -6.35 30.69 -1.98
CA GLU A 290 -5.91 30.65 -3.38
C GLU A 290 -5.46 29.26 -3.79
N ILE A 291 -4.74 28.51 -2.92
CA ILE A 291 -4.36 27.13 -3.19
C ILE A 291 -5.60 26.24 -3.36
N LEU A 292 -6.62 26.42 -2.53
CA LEU A 292 -7.88 25.68 -2.63
C LEU A 292 -8.81 26.19 -3.74
N SER A 293 -8.48 27.28 -4.45
CA SER A 293 -9.17 27.65 -5.69
C SER A 293 -8.79 26.76 -6.89
N ASP A 294 -7.65 26.08 -6.82
CA ASP A 294 -7.27 25.03 -7.77
C ASP A 294 -8.20 23.81 -7.61
N PRO A 295 -8.91 23.38 -8.66
CA PRO A 295 -9.93 22.33 -8.51
C PRO A 295 -9.37 20.98 -8.08
N MET A 296 -8.14 20.64 -8.47
CA MET A 296 -7.52 19.38 -8.06
C MET A 296 -7.09 19.45 -6.59
N ALA A 297 -6.50 20.57 -6.15
CA ALA A 297 -6.14 20.78 -4.76
C ALA A 297 -7.39 20.84 -3.85
N ALA A 298 -8.47 21.44 -4.32
CA ALA A 298 -9.75 21.47 -3.61
C ALA A 298 -10.32 20.06 -3.40
N MET A 299 -10.37 19.25 -4.46
CA MET A 299 -10.82 17.86 -4.36
C MET A 299 -9.93 17.04 -3.44
N ALA A 300 -8.62 17.15 -3.58
CA ALA A 300 -7.65 16.43 -2.76
C ALA A 300 -7.79 16.77 -1.26
N ASN A 301 -7.95 18.08 -0.95
CA ASN A 301 -8.13 18.54 0.43
C ASN A 301 -9.51 18.18 1.01
N SER A 302 -10.54 18.03 0.17
CA SER A 302 -11.89 17.66 0.57
C SER A 302 -11.95 16.31 1.23
N VAL A 303 -11.20 15.31 0.72
CA VAL A 303 -11.21 13.93 1.22
C VAL A 303 -10.05 13.70 2.18
N SER A 304 -10.33 13.88 3.47
CA SER A 304 -9.32 13.84 4.52
C SER A 304 -9.14 12.44 5.12
N SER A 305 -7.89 12.01 5.29
CA SER A 305 -7.53 10.76 6.03
C SER A 305 -8.06 10.76 7.46
N ARG A 306 -8.23 11.92 8.06
CA ARG A 306 -8.76 12.08 9.42
C ARG A 306 -10.18 11.53 9.54
N ARG A 307 -11.06 11.76 8.55
CA ARG A 307 -12.45 11.23 8.56
C ARG A 307 -12.47 9.71 8.63
N PHE A 308 -11.58 9.03 7.89
CA PHE A 308 -11.46 7.57 7.93
C PHE A 308 -10.88 7.07 9.26
N ALA A 309 -9.96 7.81 9.87
CA ALA A 309 -9.46 7.49 11.20
C ALA A 309 -10.54 7.68 12.28
N GLU A 310 -11.33 8.75 12.19
CA GLU A 310 -12.45 9.01 13.09
C GLU A 310 -13.56 7.95 12.96
N LYS A 311 -13.88 7.50 11.75
CA LYS A 311 -14.86 6.41 11.52
C LYS A 311 -14.39 5.08 12.13
N LEU A 312 -13.11 4.75 12.00
CA LEU A 312 -12.52 3.58 12.68
C LEU A 312 -12.64 3.71 14.20
N LYS A 313 -12.27 4.85 14.75
CA LYS A 313 -12.37 5.12 16.18
C LYS A 313 -13.82 5.05 16.68
N GLN A 314 -14.78 5.53 15.91
CA GLN A 314 -16.21 5.41 16.22
C GLN A 314 -16.67 3.95 16.26
N ALA A 315 -16.16 3.10 15.36
CA ALA A 315 -16.46 1.67 15.38
C ALA A 315 -15.90 1.00 16.65
N GLU A 316 -14.69 1.37 17.08
CA GLU A 316 -14.09 0.93 18.34
C GLU A 316 -14.91 1.41 19.56
N GLU A 317 -15.28 2.68 19.60
CA GLU A 317 -16.09 3.24 20.68
C GLU A 317 -17.48 2.59 20.76
N THR A 318 -18.12 2.35 19.61
CA THR A 318 -19.44 1.71 19.53
C THR A 318 -19.40 0.26 19.97
N SER A 319 -18.37 -0.48 19.61
CA SER A 319 -18.18 -1.87 20.02
C SER A 319 -17.64 -1.98 21.45
N GLY A 320 -16.98 -0.93 21.95
CA GLY A 320 -16.19 -0.95 23.19
C GLY A 320 -14.89 -1.77 23.06
N ILE A 321 -14.49 -2.13 21.84
CA ILE A 321 -13.34 -3.01 21.56
C ILE A 321 -12.37 -2.34 20.59
N ASP A 322 -11.11 -2.23 21.00
CA ASP A 322 -9.97 -1.91 20.15
C ASP A 322 -9.40 -3.22 19.59
N ALA A 323 -9.73 -3.52 18.35
CA ALA A 323 -9.32 -4.78 17.71
C ALA A 323 -7.81 -4.93 17.58
N ASP A 324 -7.05 -3.84 17.44
CA ASP A 324 -5.58 -3.89 17.34
C ASP A 324 -4.96 -4.23 18.70
N LYS A 325 -5.53 -3.74 19.80
CA LYS A 325 -5.11 -4.15 21.15
C LYS A 325 -5.45 -5.61 21.44
N GLU A 326 -6.63 -6.06 21.03
CA GLU A 326 -7.00 -7.48 21.20
C GLU A 326 -6.08 -8.39 20.37
N GLU A 327 -5.65 -7.98 19.18
CA GLU A 327 -4.67 -8.72 18.37
C GLU A 327 -3.30 -8.81 19.07
N LEU A 328 -2.87 -7.76 19.76
CA LEU A 328 -1.66 -7.80 20.58
C LEU A 328 -1.81 -8.75 21.78
N ARG A 329 -2.96 -8.71 22.48
CA ARG A 329 -3.29 -9.65 23.57
C ARG A 329 -3.30 -11.10 23.05
N TYR A 330 -3.90 -11.32 21.88
CA TYR A 330 -3.90 -12.63 21.22
C TYR A 330 -2.50 -13.14 20.94
N THR A 331 -1.65 -12.29 20.35
CA THR A 331 -0.25 -12.65 20.06
C THR A 331 0.49 -13.04 21.33
N HIS A 332 0.25 -12.31 22.43
CA HIS A 332 0.86 -12.62 23.74
C HIS A 332 0.35 -13.94 24.30
N ALA A 333 -0.96 -14.18 24.28
CA ALA A 333 -1.55 -15.43 24.77
C ALA A 333 -1.07 -16.66 23.96
N ILE A 334 -0.99 -16.54 22.63
CA ILE A 334 -0.41 -17.59 21.76
C ILE A 334 1.06 -17.85 22.12
N TYR A 335 1.82 -16.78 22.39
CA TYR A 335 3.21 -16.91 22.79
C TYR A 335 3.35 -17.69 24.09
N GLU A 336 2.62 -17.34 25.14
CA GLU A 336 2.64 -18.02 26.44
C GLU A 336 2.18 -19.49 26.34
N MET A 337 1.09 -19.75 25.60
CA MET A 337 0.61 -21.10 25.36
C MET A 337 1.70 -21.96 24.72
N ARG A 338 2.29 -21.50 23.63
CA ARG A 338 3.35 -22.25 22.90
C ARG A 338 4.62 -22.40 23.73
N GLU A 339 4.99 -21.40 24.53
CA GLU A 339 6.12 -21.49 25.46
C GLU A 339 5.88 -22.59 26.51
N SER A 340 4.67 -22.66 27.08
CA SER A 340 4.27 -23.72 28.03
C SER A 340 4.29 -25.12 27.41
N GLU A 341 4.09 -25.23 26.10
CA GLU A 341 4.15 -26.47 25.31
C GLU A 341 5.57 -26.82 24.84
N GLY A 342 6.55 -25.93 25.03
CA GLY A 342 7.91 -26.10 24.50
C GLY A 342 8.00 -25.97 22.97
N THR A 343 7.01 -25.34 22.35
CA THR A 343 6.97 -25.15 20.88
C THR A 343 7.92 -24.03 20.46
N PRO A 344 8.88 -24.28 19.53
CA PRO A 344 9.76 -23.24 19.03
C PRO A 344 9.02 -22.07 18.39
N GLN A 345 9.40 -20.85 18.72
CA GLN A 345 8.78 -19.64 18.21
C GLN A 345 9.81 -18.72 17.57
N TYR A 346 9.41 -18.06 16.49
CA TYR A 346 10.25 -17.14 15.74
C TYR A 346 9.53 -15.81 15.60
N PRO A 347 10.19 -14.66 15.90
CA PRO A 347 9.57 -13.37 15.76
C PRO A 347 9.25 -13.04 14.29
N ASP A 348 8.25 -12.21 14.09
CA ASP A 348 7.97 -11.65 12.78
C ASP A 348 9.14 -10.84 12.23
N ALA A 349 9.25 -10.78 10.91
CA ALA A 349 10.28 -10.00 10.24
C ALA A 349 10.03 -8.50 10.45
N ASN A 350 11.12 -7.77 10.68
CA ASN A 350 11.12 -6.35 10.98
C ASN A 350 12.33 -5.61 10.36
N SER A 351 12.77 -6.07 9.18
CA SER A 351 13.95 -5.55 8.48
C SER A 351 15.29 -5.76 9.21
N THR A 352 15.33 -6.64 10.20
CA THR A 352 16.61 -7.10 10.78
C THR A 352 17.16 -8.30 9.99
N MET A 353 18.47 -8.51 10.08
CA MET A 353 19.13 -9.61 9.39
C MET A 353 18.59 -10.96 9.83
N ARG A 354 18.24 -11.81 8.88
CA ARG A 354 17.78 -13.18 9.09
C ARG A 354 18.64 -14.14 8.26
N LEU A 355 18.88 -15.30 8.83
CA LEU A 355 19.51 -16.43 8.16
C LEU A 355 18.51 -17.57 8.08
N THR A 356 18.27 -18.06 6.87
CA THR A 356 17.53 -19.30 6.62
C THR A 356 18.48 -20.26 5.93
N TYR A 357 18.49 -21.53 6.35
CA TYR A 357 19.36 -22.54 5.76
C TYR A 357 18.67 -23.91 5.75
N GLY A 358 19.17 -24.78 4.90
CA GLY A 358 18.67 -26.13 4.75
C GLY A 358 19.43 -26.89 3.68
N THR A 359 18.88 -28.00 3.26
CA THR A 359 19.37 -28.80 2.14
C THR A 359 18.40 -28.70 0.95
N VAL A 360 18.96 -28.74 -0.25
CA VAL A 360 18.17 -28.83 -1.49
C VAL A 360 17.44 -30.17 -1.49
N GLY A 361 16.16 -30.14 -1.79
CA GLY A 361 15.33 -31.33 -1.89
C GLY A 361 14.24 -31.19 -2.95
N PRO A 362 13.61 -32.29 -3.36
CA PRO A 362 12.55 -32.25 -4.35
C PRO A 362 11.32 -31.52 -3.82
N VAL A 363 10.67 -30.77 -4.68
CA VAL A 363 9.33 -30.23 -4.43
C VAL A 363 8.32 -31.14 -5.12
N SER A 364 7.42 -31.75 -4.35
CA SER A 364 6.28 -32.47 -4.92
C SER A 364 5.12 -31.51 -5.10
N PRO A 365 4.89 -30.97 -6.30
CA PRO A 365 3.69 -30.20 -6.57
C PRO A 365 2.47 -31.11 -6.40
N LEU A 366 1.42 -30.57 -5.83
CA LEU A 366 0.16 -31.25 -5.51
C LEU A 366 -0.33 -32.11 -6.69
N SER A 367 -0.14 -33.40 -6.59
CA SER A 367 -0.59 -34.44 -7.54
C SER A 367 0.14 -34.51 -8.88
N LEU A 368 0.80 -35.65 -9.11
CA LEU A 368 1.44 -36.03 -10.39
C LEU A 368 0.48 -36.00 -11.61
N ILE A 369 -0.82 -36.04 -11.41
CA ILE A 369 -1.83 -35.97 -12.48
C ILE A 369 -1.97 -34.58 -13.11
N HIS A 370 -1.43 -33.54 -12.48
CA HIS A 370 -1.40 -32.18 -13.04
C HIS A 370 -0.09 -31.80 -13.73
N ILE A 371 0.86 -32.74 -13.84
CA ILE A 371 2.16 -32.52 -14.53
C ILE A 371 2.11 -33.02 -15.98
N SER A 372 0.97 -33.51 -16.48
CA SER A 372 0.90 -34.17 -17.78
C SER A 372 0.81 -33.25 -19.00
N GLU A 373 0.92 -31.92 -18.87
CA GLU A 373 1.07 -31.06 -20.02
C GLU A 373 2.44 -30.36 -19.97
N PRO A 374 3.38 -30.72 -20.89
CA PRO A 374 4.54 -29.91 -21.11
C PRO A 374 4.09 -28.56 -21.67
N THR A 375 4.29 -27.49 -20.91
CA THR A 375 4.19 -26.12 -21.45
C THR A 375 5.16 -26.02 -22.62
N ARG A 376 4.61 -25.99 -23.83
CA ARG A 376 5.32 -25.59 -25.06
C ARG A 376 5.49 -24.09 -25.10
#